data_b6fe4b162a2f38bb6a5108028af0adef
#
_entry.id   b6fe4b162a2f38bb6a5108028af0adef
#
_cell.length_a   1.000
_cell.length_b   1.000
_cell.length_c   1.000
_cell.angle_alpha   90.00
_cell.angle_beta   90.00
_cell.angle_gamma   90.00
#
_symmetry.space_group_name_H-M   'P 1'
#
loop_
_entity.id
_entity.type
_entity.pdbx_description
1 polymer ?
#
loop_
_entity_poly.entity_id
_entity_poly.type
_entity_poly.pdbx_seq_one_letter_code
_entity_poly.pdbx_strand_id
1 'polypeptide(L)'
;MKFKLIAAVGLIFFSTTSIAEKYQFSPVKIDISVNEQRKMHPITSIGTAIFKNGAQVPAYSISVPKGTDETDAPHRPTASCNKSKCYFAMDLPKKLAASMRVYNIAETEEWILAPAEWTRLEGAIGVNGNTVLALASADQKSNLSLYAVPACVGCGLDAATPFFPEAARQNHQLYGTKFSGTTPPVHIVRANQQTV
;
A
#
# COMPACT_ATOMS: atom_id res chain seq x y z
N MET A 1 0.71 42.89 -66.99
CA MET A 1 0.14 41.71 -66.30
C MET A 1 1.09 41.25 -65.23
N LYS A 2 0.75 41.43 -63.96
CA LYS A 2 1.60 41.01 -62.83
C LYS A 2 0.96 39.74 -62.24
N PHE A 3 1.62 38.59 -62.36
CA PHE A 3 1.22 37.34 -61.72
C PHE A 3 1.72 37.35 -60.27
N LYS A 4 0.78 37.25 -59.31
CA LYS A 4 1.07 37.01 -57.90
C LYS A 4 1.10 35.52 -57.67
N LEU A 5 2.30 35.00 -57.30
CA LEU A 5 2.47 33.60 -56.85
C LEU A 5 2.07 33.52 -55.37
N ILE A 6 1.01 32.83 -55.06
CA ILE A 6 0.59 32.53 -53.68
C ILE A 6 1.23 31.19 -53.30
N ALA A 7 2.25 31.24 -52.44
CA ALA A 7 2.82 30.04 -51.83
C ALA A 7 1.96 29.61 -50.66
N ALA A 8 1.24 28.50 -50.82
CA ALA A 8 0.54 27.86 -49.74
C ALA A 8 1.52 27.05 -48.87
N VAL A 9 1.87 27.54 -47.69
CA VAL A 9 2.65 26.80 -46.69
C VAL A 9 1.71 25.87 -45.98
N GLY A 10 1.74 24.58 -46.35
CA GLY A 10 1.02 23.53 -45.66
C GLY A 10 1.73 23.23 -44.32
N LEU A 11 1.11 23.62 -43.18
CA LEU A 11 1.51 23.19 -41.87
C LEU A 11 1.11 21.72 -41.72
N ILE A 12 2.07 20.82 -41.81
CA ILE A 12 1.88 19.40 -41.45
C ILE A 12 1.98 19.32 -39.94
N PHE A 13 0.82 19.24 -39.26
CA PHE A 13 0.76 18.86 -37.85
C PHE A 13 1.08 17.38 -37.74
N PHE A 14 2.30 17.04 -37.35
CA PHE A 14 2.62 15.71 -36.82
C PHE A 14 1.94 15.59 -35.46
N SER A 15 0.76 14.98 -35.43
CA SER A 15 0.17 14.49 -34.20
C SER A 15 1.04 13.34 -33.71
N THR A 16 1.99 13.61 -32.82
CA THR A 16 2.64 12.56 -32.05
C THR A 16 1.60 11.99 -31.11
N THR A 17 0.91 10.93 -31.52
CA THR A 17 0.19 10.07 -30.60
C THR A 17 1.24 9.45 -29.71
N SER A 18 1.47 10.04 -28.53
CA SER A 18 2.21 9.36 -27.49
C SER A 18 1.36 8.13 -27.12
N ILE A 19 1.78 6.96 -27.55
CA ILE A 19 1.26 5.69 -27.05
C ILE A 19 1.73 5.66 -25.60
N ALA A 20 0.88 6.12 -24.67
CA ALA A 20 1.14 5.96 -23.26
C ALA A 20 1.28 4.46 -23.00
N GLU A 21 2.49 4.05 -22.65
CA GLU A 21 2.76 2.66 -22.29
C GLU A 21 1.80 2.26 -21.18
N LYS A 22 0.93 1.28 -21.44
CA LYS A 22 -0.09 0.89 -20.50
C LYS A 22 0.56 0.22 -19.32
N TYR A 23 0.60 0.90 -18.19
CA TYR A 23 1.10 0.33 -16.95
C TYR A 23 0.29 -0.93 -16.60
N GLN A 24 0.98 -2.06 -16.48
CA GLN A 24 0.37 -3.30 -16.01
C GLN A 24 0.66 -3.44 -14.52
N PHE A 25 -0.38 -3.27 -13.72
CA PHE A 25 -0.30 -3.56 -12.30
C PHE A 25 -0.33 -5.07 -12.10
N SER A 26 0.73 -5.63 -11.51
CA SER A 26 0.79 -7.03 -11.13
C SER A 26 0.46 -7.14 -9.65
N PRO A 27 -0.71 -7.68 -9.28
CA PRO A 27 -1.05 -7.86 -7.87
C PRO A 27 -0.09 -8.84 -7.21
N VAL A 28 0.18 -8.63 -5.92
CA VAL A 28 0.95 -9.56 -5.10
C VAL A 28 0.22 -10.89 -5.07
N LYS A 29 0.92 -11.98 -5.41
CA LYS A 29 0.40 -13.34 -5.30
C LYS A 29 0.86 -13.95 -3.99
N ILE A 30 -0.08 -14.53 -3.26
CA ILE A 30 0.19 -15.23 -2.01
C ILE A 30 0.19 -16.72 -2.32
N ASP A 31 1.37 -17.34 -2.38
CA ASP A 31 1.56 -18.71 -2.86
C ASP A 31 1.45 -19.78 -1.77
N ILE A 32 1.36 -19.39 -0.49
CA ILE A 32 1.22 -20.32 0.62
C ILE A 32 -0.23 -20.79 0.81
N SER A 33 -0.41 -22.01 1.29
CA SER A 33 -1.75 -22.54 1.58
C SER A 33 -2.45 -21.78 2.69
N VAL A 34 -3.79 -21.75 2.70
CA VAL A 34 -4.58 -21.07 3.75
C VAL A 34 -4.27 -21.64 5.15
N ASN A 35 -3.97 -22.93 5.26
CA ASN A 35 -3.63 -23.55 6.55
C ASN A 35 -2.25 -23.09 7.05
N GLU A 36 -1.28 -22.98 6.16
CA GLU A 36 0.05 -22.44 6.49
C GLU A 36 -0.03 -20.97 6.83
N GLN A 37 -0.80 -20.16 6.07
CA GLN A 37 -1.06 -18.77 6.38
C GLN A 37 -1.62 -18.59 7.79
N ARG A 38 -2.62 -19.40 8.18
CA ARG A 38 -3.22 -19.33 9.52
C ARG A 38 -2.22 -19.68 10.64
N LYS A 39 -1.25 -20.54 10.37
CA LYS A 39 -0.17 -20.86 11.32
C LYS A 39 0.83 -19.71 11.43
N MET A 40 1.24 -19.14 10.29
CA MET A 40 2.23 -18.07 10.23
C MET A 40 1.65 -16.70 10.65
N HIS A 41 0.36 -16.47 10.37
CA HIS A 41 -0.33 -15.20 10.59
C HIS A 41 -1.62 -15.41 11.40
N PRO A 42 -1.54 -15.83 12.67
CA PRO A 42 -2.73 -15.97 13.49
C PRO A 42 -3.44 -14.64 13.66
N ILE A 43 -4.77 -14.68 13.51
CA ILE A 43 -5.65 -13.54 13.62
C ILE A 43 -6.46 -13.67 14.90
N THR A 44 -6.42 -12.66 15.77
CA THR A 44 -7.13 -12.60 17.04
C THR A 44 -8.10 -11.44 17.04
N SER A 45 -9.35 -11.67 17.45
CA SER A 45 -10.31 -10.60 17.67
C SER A 45 -9.86 -9.73 18.84
N ILE A 46 -9.81 -8.41 18.63
CA ILE A 46 -9.43 -7.42 19.66
C ILE A 46 -10.57 -6.46 19.98
N GLY A 47 -11.73 -6.63 19.34
CA GLY A 47 -12.93 -5.87 19.64
C GLY A 47 -13.58 -5.20 18.44
N THR A 48 -13.98 -3.94 18.60
CA THR A 48 -14.72 -3.17 17.60
C THR A 48 -14.02 -1.85 17.30
N ALA A 49 -13.81 -1.58 16.02
CA ALA A 49 -13.38 -0.28 15.51
C ALA A 49 -14.59 0.64 15.40
N ILE A 50 -14.51 1.83 16.00
CA ILE A 50 -15.55 2.86 16.04
C ILE A 50 -15.03 4.09 15.31
N PHE A 51 -15.69 4.44 14.22
CA PHE A 51 -15.35 5.59 13.39
C PHE A 51 -16.07 6.86 13.88
N LYS A 52 -15.56 8.03 13.55
CA LYS A 52 -16.07 9.34 13.97
C LYS A 52 -17.58 9.51 13.74
N ASN A 53 -18.09 9.01 12.61
CA ASN A 53 -19.53 9.05 12.28
C ASN A 53 -20.36 7.94 12.93
N GLY A 54 -19.80 7.19 13.88
CA GLY A 54 -20.46 6.09 14.59
C GLY A 54 -20.56 4.78 13.82
N ALA A 55 -19.97 4.66 12.63
CA ALA A 55 -19.86 3.38 11.95
C ALA A 55 -18.98 2.43 12.77
N GLN A 56 -19.34 1.14 12.80
CA GLN A 56 -18.65 0.14 13.59
C GLN A 56 -18.31 -1.07 12.71
N VAL A 57 -17.07 -1.58 12.86
CA VAL A 57 -16.62 -2.80 12.17
C VAL A 57 -15.82 -3.67 13.15
N PRO A 58 -15.78 -5.01 12.96
CA PRO A 58 -14.93 -5.88 13.76
C PRO A 58 -13.46 -5.51 13.64
N ALA A 59 -12.74 -5.54 14.76
CA ALA A 59 -11.30 -5.28 14.83
C ALA A 59 -10.53 -6.54 15.20
N TYR A 60 -9.44 -6.77 14.49
CA TYR A 60 -8.57 -7.93 14.65
C TYR A 60 -7.11 -7.49 14.77
N SER A 61 -6.31 -8.29 15.47
CA SER A 61 -4.86 -8.20 15.46
C SER A 61 -4.28 -9.37 14.67
N ILE A 62 -3.34 -9.08 13.80
CA ILE A 62 -2.61 -10.05 13.00
C ILE A 62 -1.21 -10.19 13.60
N SER A 63 -0.83 -11.41 14.01
CA SER A 63 0.54 -11.71 14.34
C SER A 63 1.31 -12.07 13.08
N VAL A 64 2.47 -11.45 12.88
CA VAL A 64 3.34 -11.72 11.73
C VAL A 64 4.71 -12.18 12.21
N PRO A 65 5.43 -13.01 11.42
CA PRO A 65 6.80 -13.40 11.74
C PRO A 65 7.70 -12.15 11.85
N LYS A 66 8.60 -12.15 12.81
CA LYS A 66 9.66 -11.15 12.93
C LYS A 66 10.95 -11.78 12.45
N GLY A 67 11.60 -11.15 11.50
CA GLY A 67 12.91 -11.56 11.00
C GLY A 67 13.97 -11.31 12.08
N THR A 68 14.13 -12.26 12.98
CA THR A 68 15.24 -12.32 13.94
C THR A 68 15.96 -13.64 13.75
N ASP A 69 17.24 -13.66 14.00
CA ASP A 69 18.09 -14.86 13.86
C ASP A 69 17.66 -16.02 14.79
N GLU A 70 16.69 -15.83 15.67
CA GLU A 70 16.40 -16.78 16.74
C GLU A 70 15.06 -17.49 16.69
N THR A 71 13.99 -16.94 16.12
CA THR A 71 12.72 -17.68 15.98
C THR A 71 11.78 -17.02 14.96
N ASP A 72 11.31 -17.78 13.98
CA ASP A 72 10.18 -17.41 13.09
C ASP A 72 8.81 -17.49 13.78
N ALA A 73 8.77 -17.48 15.10
CA ALA A 73 7.53 -17.58 15.84
C ALA A 73 6.74 -16.28 15.70
N PRO A 74 5.46 -16.35 15.33
CA PRO A 74 4.60 -15.18 15.23
C PRO A 74 4.47 -14.49 16.60
N HIS A 75 4.52 -13.16 16.59
CA HIS A 75 4.31 -12.36 17.78
C HIS A 75 2.90 -12.48 18.33
N ARG A 76 2.76 -12.40 19.64
CA ARG A 76 1.43 -12.37 20.27
C ARG A 76 0.76 -11.03 19.95
N PRO A 77 -0.54 -11.04 19.61
CA PRO A 77 -1.27 -9.80 19.37
C PRO A 77 -1.25 -8.92 20.63
N THR A 78 -0.90 -7.66 20.43
CA THR A 78 -1.03 -6.63 21.46
C THR A 78 -2.36 -5.92 21.26
N ALA A 79 -3.20 -5.87 22.30
CA ALA A 79 -4.45 -5.13 22.22
C ALA A 79 -4.16 -3.63 22.19
N SER A 80 -4.35 -3.00 21.04
CA SER A 80 -4.17 -1.56 20.84
C SER A 80 -5.42 -0.74 21.19
N CYS A 81 -6.49 -1.38 21.69
CA CYS A 81 -7.80 -0.79 21.91
C CYS A 81 -8.12 -0.68 23.39
N ASN A 82 -8.76 0.41 23.82
CA ASN A 82 -9.21 0.56 25.18
C ASN A 82 -10.50 -0.26 25.40
N LYS A 83 -10.48 -1.24 26.31
CA LYS A 83 -11.64 -2.09 26.65
C LYS A 83 -12.34 -2.67 25.41
N SER A 84 -11.57 -3.22 24.48
CA SER A 84 -12.06 -3.78 23.21
C SER A 84 -12.74 -2.75 22.28
N LYS A 85 -12.45 -1.46 22.44
CA LYS A 85 -12.92 -0.40 21.54
C LYS A 85 -11.75 0.40 20.99
N CYS A 86 -11.65 0.44 19.66
CA CYS A 86 -10.64 1.19 18.93
C CYS A 86 -11.32 2.38 18.26
N TYR A 87 -10.88 3.60 18.54
CA TYR A 87 -11.50 4.80 18.01
C TYR A 87 -10.67 5.41 16.88
N PHE A 88 -11.34 5.71 15.77
CA PHE A 88 -10.73 6.33 14.59
C PHE A 88 -11.33 7.71 14.31
N ALA A 89 -10.48 8.70 14.11
CA ALA A 89 -10.89 10.10 13.87
C ALA A 89 -11.42 10.36 12.44
N MET A 90 -11.57 9.33 11.63
CA MET A 90 -12.07 9.39 10.26
C MET A 90 -13.50 8.86 10.16
N ASP A 91 -14.22 9.25 9.12
CA ASP A 91 -15.55 8.73 8.80
C ASP A 91 -15.44 7.47 7.93
N LEU A 92 -16.31 6.49 8.18
CA LEU A 92 -16.51 5.32 7.31
C LEU A 92 -17.94 5.33 6.78
N PRO A 93 -18.19 5.29 5.47
CA PRO A 93 -19.54 5.18 4.93
C PRO A 93 -20.26 3.96 5.52
N LYS A 94 -21.40 4.17 6.19
CA LYS A 94 -22.15 3.11 6.91
C LYS A 94 -22.47 1.91 6.03
N LYS A 95 -22.74 2.15 4.74
CA LYS A 95 -23.01 1.09 3.75
C LYS A 95 -21.83 0.13 3.54
N LEU A 96 -20.59 0.57 3.82
CA LEU A 96 -19.39 -0.25 3.71
C LEU A 96 -19.08 -1.01 4.99
N ALA A 97 -19.52 -0.52 6.15
CA ALA A 97 -19.16 -1.06 7.45
C ALA A 97 -19.48 -2.57 7.59
N ALA A 98 -20.61 -3.03 7.03
CA ALA A 98 -21.02 -4.43 7.10
C ALA A 98 -20.07 -5.40 6.35
N SER A 99 -19.38 -4.90 5.33
CA SER A 99 -18.47 -5.69 4.47
C SER A 99 -17.00 -5.48 4.77
N MET A 100 -16.65 -4.72 5.82
CA MET A 100 -15.27 -4.37 6.14
C MET A 100 -14.81 -4.93 7.48
N ARG A 101 -13.52 -5.04 7.65
CA ARG A 101 -12.82 -5.33 8.90
C ARG A 101 -11.62 -4.41 9.04
N VAL A 102 -11.25 -4.12 10.29
CA VAL A 102 -10.01 -3.40 10.60
C VAL A 102 -9.02 -4.40 11.17
N TYR A 103 -7.80 -4.35 10.69
CA TYR A 103 -6.69 -5.15 11.16
C TYR A 103 -5.60 -4.25 11.73
N ASN A 104 -5.12 -4.59 12.94
CA ASN A 104 -3.89 -4.07 13.50
C ASN A 104 -2.80 -5.12 13.29
N ILE A 105 -1.60 -4.69 12.92
CA ILE A 105 -0.45 -5.58 12.90
C ILE A 105 0.15 -5.59 14.30
N ALA A 106 0.19 -6.76 14.92
CA ALA A 106 0.67 -6.91 16.28
C ALA A 106 2.06 -6.28 16.46
N GLU A 107 2.28 -5.63 17.60
CA GLU A 107 3.51 -4.91 17.96
C GLU A 107 3.84 -3.68 17.09
N THR A 108 2.91 -3.23 16.26
CA THR A 108 3.04 -2.01 15.46
C THR A 108 1.84 -1.08 15.69
N GLU A 109 1.93 0.15 15.18
CA GLU A 109 0.83 1.11 15.21
C GLU A 109 0.04 1.13 13.90
N GLU A 110 0.36 0.25 12.97
CA GLU A 110 -0.28 0.20 11.67
C GLU A 110 -1.67 -0.43 11.74
N TRP A 111 -2.60 0.22 11.06
CA TRP A 111 -3.98 -0.21 10.92
C TRP A 111 -4.39 -0.28 9.45
N ILE A 112 -5.11 -1.32 9.09
CA ILE A 112 -5.60 -1.54 7.75
C ILE A 112 -7.11 -1.79 7.79
N LEU A 113 -7.86 -1.06 6.96
CA LEU A 113 -9.25 -1.33 6.67
C LEU A 113 -9.33 -2.14 5.38
N ALA A 114 -9.89 -3.33 5.43
CA ALA A 114 -9.98 -4.22 4.27
C ALA A 114 -11.35 -4.92 4.18
N PRO A 115 -11.76 -5.39 3.00
CA PRO A 115 -12.95 -6.21 2.84
C PRO A 115 -12.92 -7.47 3.72
N ALA A 116 -14.05 -7.78 4.33
CA ALA A 116 -14.16 -8.87 5.29
C ALA A 116 -13.90 -10.27 4.68
N GLU A 117 -14.17 -10.42 3.40
CA GLU A 117 -13.96 -11.63 2.62
C GLU A 117 -12.52 -11.86 2.16
N TRP A 118 -11.63 -10.86 2.33
CA TRP A 118 -10.22 -11.03 2.00
C TRP A 118 -9.52 -11.82 3.09
N THR A 119 -9.30 -13.09 2.80
CA THR A 119 -8.76 -14.07 3.78
C THR A 119 -7.34 -14.51 3.46
N ARG A 120 -6.82 -14.16 2.29
CA ARG A 120 -5.42 -14.42 1.95
C ARG A 120 -4.54 -13.33 2.55
N LEU A 121 -3.54 -13.77 3.29
CA LEU A 121 -2.72 -12.91 4.12
C LEU A 121 -1.26 -13.35 4.06
N GLU A 122 -0.37 -12.41 3.91
CA GLU A 122 1.08 -12.59 4.04
C GLU A 122 1.68 -11.37 4.71
N GLY A 123 2.66 -11.55 5.57
CA GLY A 123 3.30 -10.42 6.22
C GLY A 123 4.54 -10.82 7.00
N ALA A 124 5.37 -9.82 7.30
CA ALA A 124 6.55 -9.95 8.14
C ALA A 124 6.95 -8.60 8.74
N ILE A 125 7.70 -8.67 9.84
CA ILE A 125 8.41 -7.51 10.42
C ILE A 125 9.91 -7.80 10.31
N GLY A 126 10.64 -6.94 9.63
CA GLY A 126 12.10 -7.02 9.53
C GLY A 126 12.78 -6.63 10.83
N VAL A 127 14.07 -6.99 10.97
CA VAL A 127 14.90 -6.69 12.15
C VAL A 127 15.00 -5.19 12.48
N ASN A 128 14.86 -4.34 11.48
CA ASN A 128 14.85 -2.87 11.60
C ASN A 128 13.44 -2.27 11.81
N GLY A 129 12.42 -3.10 12.05
CA GLY A 129 11.05 -2.69 12.24
C GLY A 129 10.26 -2.41 10.94
N ASN A 130 10.85 -2.60 9.77
CA ASN A 130 10.09 -2.51 8.52
C ASN A 130 8.98 -3.55 8.51
N THR A 131 7.77 -3.12 8.22
CA THR A 131 6.57 -3.99 8.22
C THR A 131 6.06 -4.14 6.80
N VAL A 132 5.82 -5.38 6.41
CA VAL A 132 5.14 -5.74 5.16
C VAL A 132 3.88 -6.50 5.52
N LEU A 133 2.77 -6.14 4.93
CA LEU A 133 1.53 -6.89 4.99
C LEU A 133 0.81 -6.84 3.65
N ALA A 134 0.37 -7.98 3.16
CA ALA A 134 -0.48 -8.09 1.99
C ALA A 134 -1.75 -8.85 2.34
N LEU A 135 -2.90 -8.30 1.95
CA LEU A 135 -4.19 -8.98 1.97
C LEU A 135 -4.71 -9.09 0.55
N ALA A 136 -5.30 -10.21 0.21
CA ALA A 136 -5.85 -10.43 -1.13
C ALA A 136 -7.23 -11.09 -1.09
N SER A 137 -7.99 -10.83 -2.16
CA SER A 137 -9.22 -11.56 -2.46
C SER A 137 -8.92 -13.05 -2.69
N ALA A 138 -9.94 -13.91 -2.53
CA ALA A 138 -9.77 -15.34 -2.71
C ALA A 138 -9.25 -15.72 -4.11
N ASP A 139 -9.69 -14.99 -5.14
CA ASP A 139 -9.25 -15.17 -6.54
C ASP A 139 -7.95 -14.42 -6.88
N GLN A 140 -7.36 -13.72 -5.91
CA GLN A 140 -6.11 -12.95 -6.04
C GLN A 140 -6.12 -11.86 -7.12
N LYS A 141 -7.30 -11.41 -7.58
CA LYS A 141 -7.40 -10.32 -8.55
C LYS A 141 -7.35 -8.93 -7.91
N SER A 142 -7.59 -8.87 -6.60
CA SER A 142 -7.51 -7.64 -5.81
C SER A 142 -6.65 -7.86 -4.59
N ASN A 143 -5.83 -6.87 -4.26
CA ASN A 143 -5.01 -6.91 -3.06
C ASN A 143 -4.84 -5.50 -2.46
N LEU A 144 -4.46 -5.48 -1.19
CA LEU A 144 -3.98 -4.34 -0.46
C LEU A 144 -2.61 -4.70 0.12
N SER A 145 -1.61 -3.90 -0.15
CA SER A 145 -0.27 -4.07 0.41
C SER A 145 0.11 -2.85 1.23
N LEU A 146 0.58 -3.09 2.44
CA LEU A 146 1.20 -2.09 3.30
C LEU A 146 2.70 -2.37 3.36
N TYR A 147 3.48 -1.31 3.18
CA TYR A 147 4.91 -1.31 3.48
C TYR A 147 5.22 -0.10 4.35
N ALA A 148 5.50 -0.33 5.63
CA ALA A 148 5.87 0.70 6.57
C ALA A 148 7.38 0.63 6.87
N VAL A 149 8.04 1.80 6.86
CA VAL A 149 9.51 1.91 6.96
C VAL A 149 9.86 2.93 8.07
N PRO A 150 9.84 2.53 9.35
CA PRO A 150 10.02 3.47 10.45
C PRO A 150 11.47 3.96 10.61
N ALA A 151 12.48 3.17 10.23
CA ALA A 151 13.87 3.45 10.56
C ALA A 151 14.88 3.26 9.41
N CYS A 152 14.45 2.85 8.22
CA CYS A 152 15.34 2.62 7.09
C CYS A 152 15.15 3.73 6.03
N VAL A 153 15.98 4.77 6.06
CA VAL A 153 15.90 5.90 5.11
C VAL A 153 16.04 5.41 3.67
N GLY A 154 17.03 4.54 3.38
CA GLY A 154 17.21 3.97 2.04
C GLY A 154 16.00 3.18 1.56
N CYS A 155 15.40 2.34 2.42
CA CYS A 155 14.20 1.58 2.09
C CYS A 155 13.00 2.51 1.80
N GLY A 156 12.86 3.60 2.56
CA GLY A 156 11.82 4.61 2.34
C GLY A 156 11.99 5.34 1.01
N LEU A 157 13.22 5.73 0.67
CA LEU A 157 13.54 6.34 -0.62
C LEU A 157 13.30 5.37 -1.78
N ASP A 158 13.69 4.10 -1.65
CA ASP A 158 13.42 3.07 -2.66
C ASP A 158 11.92 2.91 -2.90
N ALA A 159 11.14 2.79 -1.84
CA ALA A 159 9.69 2.65 -1.92
C ALA A 159 9.00 3.89 -2.54
N ALA A 160 9.51 5.09 -2.27
CA ALA A 160 8.98 6.34 -2.78
C ALA A 160 9.41 6.65 -4.23
N THR A 161 10.53 6.10 -4.67
CA THR A 161 11.16 6.40 -5.98
C THR A 161 10.21 6.23 -7.18
N PRO A 162 9.35 5.19 -7.28
CA PRO A 162 8.42 5.06 -8.41
C PRO A 162 7.39 6.20 -8.50
N PHE A 163 7.12 6.88 -7.40
CA PHE A 163 6.04 7.88 -7.29
C PHE A 163 6.58 9.32 -7.26
N PHE A 164 7.79 9.53 -6.74
CA PHE A 164 8.33 10.86 -6.47
C PHE A 164 9.70 11.05 -7.14
N PRO A 165 9.80 11.88 -8.20
CA PRO A 165 11.07 12.17 -8.86
C PRO A 165 12.15 12.74 -7.93
N GLU A 166 11.75 13.49 -6.89
CA GLU A 166 12.66 13.99 -5.86
C GLU A 166 13.26 12.88 -5.01
N ALA A 167 12.48 11.84 -4.64
CA ALA A 167 12.98 10.67 -3.94
C ALA A 167 13.99 9.91 -4.80
N ALA A 168 13.72 9.75 -6.11
CA ALA A 168 14.64 9.15 -7.06
C ALA A 168 15.97 9.90 -7.14
N ARG A 169 15.93 11.25 -7.20
CA ARG A 169 17.15 12.07 -7.20
C ARG A 169 17.93 11.93 -5.90
N GLN A 170 17.25 11.98 -4.76
CA GLN A 170 17.89 11.85 -3.45
C GLN A 170 18.50 10.46 -3.26
N ASN A 171 17.80 9.41 -3.68
CA ASN A 171 18.29 8.03 -3.64
C ASN A 171 19.55 7.87 -4.49
N HIS A 172 19.56 8.46 -5.68
CA HIS A 172 20.74 8.47 -6.53
C HIS A 172 21.92 9.24 -5.90
N GLN A 173 21.68 10.38 -5.28
CA GLN A 173 22.73 11.18 -4.62
C GLN A 173 23.34 10.46 -3.41
N LEU A 174 22.51 9.78 -2.60
CA LEU A 174 22.98 9.14 -1.36
C LEU A 174 23.58 7.75 -1.59
N TYR A 175 23.04 6.99 -2.52
CA TYR A 175 23.36 5.57 -2.68
C TYR A 175 23.81 5.18 -4.09
N GLY A 176 23.88 6.12 -5.04
CA GLY A 176 24.26 5.86 -6.43
C GLY A 176 23.24 5.06 -7.25
N THR A 177 22.09 4.74 -6.67
CA THR A 177 21.04 3.94 -7.33
C THR A 177 20.29 4.73 -8.38
N LYS A 178 20.04 4.13 -9.55
CA LYS A 178 19.19 4.72 -10.59
C LYS A 178 17.87 3.94 -10.65
N PHE A 179 16.76 4.64 -10.58
CA PHE A 179 15.47 4.04 -10.84
C PHE A 179 15.35 3.68 -12.33
N SER A 180 15.10 2.43 -12.61
CA SER A 180 14.91 1.88 -13.98
C SER A 180 13.52 1.27 -14.19
N GLY A 181 12.64 1.37 -13.18
CA GLY A 181 11.28 0.85 -13.25
C GLY A 181 10.31 1.78 -13.97
N THR A 182 9.13 1.27 -14.27
CA THR A 182 8.03 2.05 -14.84
C THR A 182 7.34 2.87 -13.75
N THR A 183 7.17 4.16 -13.99
CA THR A 183 6.40 5.03 -13.10
C THR A 183 4.91 4.68 -13.20
N PRO A 184 4.21 4.44 -12.07
CA PRO A 184 2.77 4.18 -12.09
C PRO A 184 2.02 5.36 -12.71
N PRO A 185 0.97 5.13 -13.52
CA PRO A 185 0.15 6.18 -14.12
C PRO A 185 -0.85 6.75 -13.11
N VAL A 186 -0.32 7.29 -12.00
CA VAL A 186 -1.11 7.90 -10.93
C VAL A 186 -0.92 9.41 -10.92
N HIS A 187 -2.01 10.11 -10.60
CA HIS A 187 -1.94 11.55 -10.34
C HIS A 187 -1.72 11.77 -8.85
N ILE A 188 -0.56 12.31 -8.50
CA ILE A 188 -0.18 12.56 -7.11
C ILE A 188 -0.62 13.96 -6.72
N VAL A 189 -1.51 14.06 -5.73
CA VAL A 189 -1.96 15.32 -5.15
C VAL A 189 -1.38 15.44 -3.74
N ARG A 190 -0.55 16.45 -3.52
CA ARG A 190 0.00 16.73 -2.19
C ARG A 190 -0.99 17.58 -1.39
N ALA A 191 -1.52 17.02 -0.31
CA ALA A 191 -2.36 17.75 0.62
C ALA A 191 -1.55 18.76 1.46
N ASN A 192 -0.31 18.41 1.80
CA ASN A 192 0.66 19.27 2.48
C ASN A 192 2.09 18.73 2.23
N GLN A 193 3.11 19.27 2.92
CA GLN A 193 4.50 18.83 2.74
C GLN A 193 4.77 17.37 3.19
N GLN A 194 3.90 16.80 4.02
CA GLN A 194 4.06 15.46 4.62
C GLN A 194 3.04 14.44 4.12
N THR A 195 1.98 14.88 3.45
CA THR A 195 0.85 14.04 3.05
C THR A 195 0.58 14.17 1.56
N VAL A 196 0.41 13.05 0.91
CA VAL A 196 0.08 12.89 -0.51
C VAL A 196 -1.32 12.37 -0.65
#